data_49dabd5d0747409de302070b343043d4
#
_entry.id   49dabd5d0747409de302070b343043d4
#
_cell.length_a   1.000
_cell.length_b   1.000
_cell.length_c   1.000
_cell.angle_alpha   90.00
_cell.angle_beta   90.00
_cell.angle_gamma   90.00
#
_symmetry.space_group_name_H-M   'P 1'
#
loop_
_entity.id
_entity.type
_entity.pdbx_description
1 polymer ?
#
loop_
_entity_poly.entity_id
_entity_poly.type
_entity_poly.pdbx_seq_one_letter_code
_entity_poly.pdbx_strand_id
1 'polypeptide(L)'
;MKKWNFYTTKEIKPSGWLKRQLEIQAEGLSGNLDKVWPDIRDSAWIGGPCEGWERVPYWLDGFIPLAYLLENEDMIARAKKYIDAILERQQPSGWICPCSEDQIPTYDTWAVLLISKVLTVYYDCSADERIPDALYKTMKNYYDLLRNGTIRLFSWGRYRWFEGFIAIDFLYTRTKESWLLELAKLLKEQGKDYNEVISHWERPLNKWTLYTHIVNLVMMLKAEAVSHHLLGEDYTDEAEKLRTLLDQWNGTPVGLFTGDECLSGLSPIQGTELCAVVEQMYSYEHLFAVTGDQKWADRLEVLAFNALPATISDDMWAHQYVQMSNQITCERFGGKPIFRTNGKDAHLFGLEPHFGCCTSNFNQGWPKLTLSAFMHNGNTVVNTLPIPAKLNADGIQIEIVTDYPFKNTVTYRIDTQKDFQLIVKDKTFPFKAGEKAEFSIEIERKIEFLDRPYGLKAIKYGALIFSLPIEYEKKMLEYTRNGVERKFPYCDYEYIGKSDWNYAYCGEPVLEEGTVDAIPFSSQHPPLTMKIQACKIDWGYEEGYETVCAKIPQSTEPLGDPEEVTLIPYGCAKLRMTELPKLKKNG
;
A
#
# COMPACT_ATOMS: atom_id res chain seq x y z
N MET A 1 2.71 -10.52 -22.85
CA MET A 1 2.60 -9.05 -23.05
C MET A 1 1.57 -8.51 -22.07
N LYS A 2 1.73 -7.27 -21.57
CA LYS A 2 0.70 -6.61 -20.74
C LYS A 2 -0.61 -6.49 -21.50
N LYS A 3 -1.72 -6.78 -20.85
CA LYS A 3 -3.06 -6.55 -21.39
C LYS A 3 -3.41 -5.06 -21.38
N TRP A 4 -2.92 -4.33 -20.34
CA TRP A 4 -3.18 -2.92 -20.14
C TRP A 4 -1.89 -2.15 -19.86
N ASN A 5 -1.78 -0.93 -20.36
CA ASN A 5 -0.70 0.00 -20.10
C ASN A 5 -1.20 1.10 -19.16
N PHE A 6 -0.31 1.57 -18.29
CA PHE A 6 -0.59 2.71 -17.42
C PHE A 6 -0.59 4.02 -18.21
N TYR A 7 -1.41 4.95 -17.79
CA TYR A 7 -1.27 6.36 -18.11
C TYR A 7 -0.30 7.03 -17.14
N THR A 8 0.15 8.24 -17.48
CA THR A 8 1.09 9.03 -16.69
C THR A 8 0.38 10.15 -15.93
N THR A 9 1.11 10.86 -15.06
CA THR A 9 0.61 12.05 -14.36
C THR A 9 0.22 13.22 -15.30
N LYS A 10 0.65 13.18 -16.56
CA LYS A 10 0.25 14.18 -17.58
C LYS A 10 -1.17 13.95 -18.05
N GLU A 11 -1.62 12.71 -18.02
CA GLU A 11 -2.89 12.27 -18.60
C GLU A 11 -3.96 12.06 -17.52
N ILE A 12 -3.58 11.59 -16.32
CA ILE A 12 -4.50 11.38 -15.20
C ILE A 12 -4.33 12.49 -14.15
N LYS A 13 -5.46 13.01 -13.66
CA LYS A 13 -5.51 13.92 -12.53
C LYS A 13 -6.56 13.46 -11.51
N PRO A 14 -6.27 13.58 -10.20
CA PRO A 14 -7.25 13.30 -9.16
C PRO A 14 -8.35 14.37 -9.16
N SER A 15 -9.55 13.99 -8.70
CA SER A 15 -10.64 14.92 -8.44
C SER A 15 -11.39 14.53 -7.16
N GLY A 16 -12.42 15.29 -6.77
CA GLY A 16 -13.26 14.99 -5.61
C GLY A 16 -12.46 14.66 -4.34
N TRP A 17 -12.93 13.66 -3.61
CA TRP A 17 -12.31 13.24 -2.35
C TRP A 17 -10.87 12.72 -2.52
N LEU A 18 -10.56 12.10 -3.67
CA LEU A 18 -9.21 11.57 -3.93
C LEU A 18 -8.18 12.70 -4.04
N LYS A 19 -8.55 13.81 -4.71
CA LYS A 19 -7.69 15.01 -4.76
C LYS A 19 -7.43 15.54 -3.35
N ARG A 20 -8.48 15.62 -2.53
CA ARG A 20 -8.35 16.08 -1.13
C ARG A 20 -7.45 15.16 -0.31
N GLN A 21 -7.54 13.83 -0.51
CA GLN A 21 -6.68 12.85 0.15
C GLN A 21 -5.19 13.04 -0.20
N LEU A 22 -4.89 13.32 -1.47
CA LEU A 22 -3.53 13.62 -1.92
C LEU A 22 -3.03 14.98 -1.39
N GLU A 23 -3.90 15.99 -1.28
CA GLU A 23 -3.55 17.28 -0.68
C GLU A 23 -3.17 17.12 0.80
N ILE A 24 -3.95 16.37 1.59
CA ILE A 24 -3.62 16.06 2.98
C ILE A 24 -2.28 15.31 3.06
N GLN A 25 -2.03 14.36 2.16
CA GLN A 25 -0.75 13.66 2.11
C GLN A 25 0.42 14.62 1.80
N ALA A 26 0.24 15.58 0.91
CA ALA A 26 1.25 16.58 0.59
C ALA A 26 1.49 17.58 1.73
N GLU A 27 0.44 17.91 2.49
CA GLU A 27 0.51 18.76 3.69
C GLU A 27 1.15 18.03 4.89
N GLY A 28 1.05 16.70 4.95
CA GLY A 28 1.57 15.83 6.00
C GLY A 28 3.03 15.39 5.82
N LEU A 29 3.38 14.23 6.40
CA LEU A 29 4.73 13.66 6.39
C LEU A 29 5.29 13.51 4.97
N SER A 30 4.53 12.92 4.06
CA SER A 30 4.99 12.63 2.70
C SER A 30 5.56 13.85 2.00
N GLY A 31 4.86 14.99 2.11
CA GLY A 31 5.29 16.25 1.49
C GLY A 31 6.40 16.98 2.24
N ASN A 32 6.80 16.54 3.44
CA ASN A 32 7.72 17.26 4.30
C ASN A 32 8.88 16.44 4.89
N LEU A 33 9.05 15.16 4.52
CA LEU A 33 10.12 14.31 5.05
C LEU A 33 11.52 14.88 4.79
N ASP A 34 11.73 15.52 3.66
CA ASP A 34 12.99 16.20 3.32
C ASP A 34 13.29 17.43 4.19
N LYS A 35 12.32 17.91 4.97
CA LYS A 35 12.49 19.03 5.90
C LYS A 35 12.70 18.55 7.35
N VAL A 36 12.10 17.40 7.73
CA VAL A 36 12.00 16.99 9.14
C VAL A 36 12.78 15.72 9.47
N TRP A 37 13.07 14.87 8.49
CA TRP A 37 13.70 13.56 8.75
C TRP A 37 15.12 13.48 8.18
N PRO A 38 16.16 13.29 9.02
CA PRO A 38 17.57 13.28 8.60
C PRO A 38 17.88 12.23 7.52
N ASP A 39 17.25 11.05 7.54
CA ASP A 39 17.47 10.00 6.56
C ASP A 39 17.07 10.39 5.12
N ILE A 40 16.22 11.41 5.00
CA ILE A 40 15.89 12.02 3.70
C ILE A 40 16.67 13.32 3.51
N ARG A 41 16.60 14.25 4.49
CA ARG A 41 17.19 15.58 4.39
C ARG A 41 18.70 15.58 4.20
N ASP A 42 19.39 14.70 4.92
CA ASP A 42 20.85 14.62 5.01
C ASP A 42 21.38 13.30 4.42
N SER A 43 20.63 12.69 3.50
CA SER A 43 20.93 11.35 2.95
C SER A 43 22.24 11.31 2.13
N ALA A 44 22.91 10.17 2.16
CA ALA A 44 24.08 9.91 1.31
C ALA A 44 23.74 9.94 -0.19
N TRP A 45 22.49 9.69 -0.58
CA TRP A 45 22.03 9.83 -1.97
C TRP A 45 22.24 11.25 -2.53
N ILE A 46 22.22 12.25 -1.69
CA ILE A 46 22.47 13.65 -2.05
C ILE A 46 23.79 14.17 -1.47
N GLY A 47 24.67 13.30 -1.01
CA GLY A 47 26.00 13.63 -0.50
C GLY A 47 26.06 13.95 1.00
N GLY A 48 25.00 13.68 1.76
CA GLY A 48 24.95 13.80 3.21
C GLY A 48 25.54 12.60 3.94
N PRO A 49 25.61 12.63 5.28
CA PRO A 49 26.19 11.56 6.10
C PRO A 49 25.18 10.50 6.57
N CYS A 50 23.89 10.67 6.30
CA CYS A 50 22.84 9.77 6.77
C CYS A 50 22.59 8.61 5.79
N GLU A 51 21.53 7.86 6.03
CA GLU A 51 21.15 6.66 5.29
C GLU A 51 21.34 6.81 3.77
N GLY A 52 21.94 5.80 3.13
CA GLY A 52 22.27 5.76 1.70
C GLY A 52 21.79 4.48 1.02
N TRP A 53 20.71 3.86 1.48
CA TRP A 53 20.26 2.58 0.93
C TRP A 53 18.83 2.70 0.36
N GLU A 54 17.77 2.63 1.18
CA GLU A 54 16.39 2.56 0.64
C GLU A 54 15.50 3.77 0.97
N ARG A 55 15.86 4.65 1.95
CA ARG A 55 14.93 5.67 2.45
C ARG A 55 14.58 6.72 1.39
N VAL A 56 15.59 7.32 0.76
CA VAL A 56 15.36 8.31 -0.32
C VAL A 56 14.68 7.68 -1.52
N PRO A 57 15.11 6.51 -2.05
CA PRO A 57 14.39 5.86 -3.14
C PRO A 57 12.91 5.56 -2.81
N TYR A 58 12.59 5.04 -1.64
CA TYR A 58 11.20 4.81 -1.23
C TYR A 58 10.40 6.11 -1.14
N TRP A 59 10.98 7.15 -0.55
CA TRP A 59 10.30 8.44 -0.48
C TRP A 59 10.03 9.01 -1.87
N LEU A 60 11.01 9.03 -2.76
CA LEU A 60 10.88 9.54 -4.13
C LEU A 60 9.86 8.75 -4.95
N ASP A 61 9.74 7.43 -4.74
CA ASP A 61 8.81 6.54 -5.47
C ASP A 61 7.33 6.97 -5.32
N GLY A 62 6.99 7.63 -4.22
CA GLY A 62 5.66 8.19 -4.00
C GLY A 62 5.61 9.72 -4.04
N PHE A 63 6.67 10.42 -3.60
CA PHE A 63 6.73 11.87 -3.59
C PHE A 63 6.71 12.49 -4.99
N ILE A 64 7.39 11.87 -5.95
CA ILE A 64 7.41 12.32 -7.34
C ILE A 64 5.99 12.32 -7.93
N PRO A 65 5.27 11.17 -8.01
CA PRO A 65 3.93 11.19 -8.58
C PRO A 65 2.95 12.06 -7.78
N LEU A 66 3.09 12.16 -6.45
CA LEU A 66 2.29 13.07 -5.63
C LEU A 66 2.44 14.52 -6.07
N ALA A 67 3.69 14.97 -6.26
CA ALA A 67 4.02 16.32 -6.69
C ALA A 67 3.41 16.67 -8.06
N TYR A 68 3.54 15.75 -9.03
CA TYR A 68 3.06 15.96 -10.40
C TYR A 68 1.55 15.78 -10.55
N LEU A 69 0.91 14.91 -9.77
CA LEU A 69 -0.56 14.76 -9.74
C LEU A 69 -1.24 16.02 -9.20
N LEU A 70 -0.63 16.65 -8.19
CA LEU A 70 -1.12 17.90 -7.61
C LEU A 70 -0.63 19.16 -8.33
N GLU A 71 0.27 19.02 -9.31
CA GLU A 71 0.91 20.14 -10.02
C GLU A 71 1.55 21.15 -9.05
N ASN A 72 2.16 20.63 -7.97
CA ASN A 72 2.77 21.43 -6.93
C ASN A 72 4.23 21.79 -7.30
N GLU A 73 4.45 23.00 -7.75
CA GLU A 73 5.73 23.49 -8.26
C GLU A 73 6.88 23.40 -7.23
N ASP A 74 6.60 23.66 -5.93
CA ASP A 74 7.61 23.51 -4.86
C ASP A 74 8.04 22.05 -4.70
N MET A 75 7.07 21.12 -4.65
CA MET A 75 7.36 19.69 -4.53
C MET A 75 8.07 19.16 -5.78
N ILE A 76 7.67 19.61 -6.98
CA ILE A 76 8.33 19.24 -8.25
C ILE A 76 9.79 19.72 -8.24
N ALA A 77 10.04 20.95 -7.82
CA ALA A 77 11.41 21.48 -7.73
C ALA A 77 12.27 20.70 -6.70
N ARG A 78 11.68 20.30 -5.56
CA ARG A 78 12.37 19.48 -4.56
C ARG A 78 12.66 18.07 -5.06
N ALA A 79 11.70 17.42 -5.74
CA ALA A 79 11.93 16.12 -6.38
C ALA A 79 13.08 16.20 -7.39
N LYS A 80 13.04 17.23 -8.26
CA LYS A 80 14.11 17.48 -9.25
C LYS A 80 15.47 17.67 -8.60
N LYS A 81 15.56 18.41 -7.49
CA LYS A 81 16.81 18.60 -6.73
C LYS A 81 17.43 17.27 -6.29
N TYR A 82 16.61 16.33 -5.79
CA TYR A 82 17.09 15.00 -5.40
C TYR A 82 17.56 14.19 -6.61
N ILE A 83 16.78 14.17 -7.67
CA ILE A 83 17.16 13.48 -8.92
C ILE A 83 18.44 14.05 -9.51
N ASP A 84 18.56 15.38 -9.61
CA ASP A 84 19.78 16.03 -10.10
C ASP A 84 21.00 15.60 -9.27
N ALA A 85 20.89 15.63 -7.94
CA ALA A 85 21.99 15.22 -7.05
C ALA A 85 22.35 13.74 -7.17
N ILE A 86 21.40 12.86 -7.42
CA ILE A 86 21.62 11.42 -7.65
C ILE A 86 22.32 11.20 -8.99
N LEU A 87 21.87 11.87 -10.05
CA LEU A 87 22.48 11.76 -11.38
C LEU A 87 23.92 12.31 -11.42
N GLU A 88 24.18 13.45 -10.74
CA GLU A 88 25.50 14.03 -10.61
C GLU A 88 26.51 13.11 -9.90
N ARG A 89 26.03 12.21 -9.04
CA ARG A 89 26.83 11.24 -8.28
C ARG A 89 26.96 9.88 -8.96
N GLN A 90 26.27 9.68 -10.09
CA GLN A 90 26.46 8.45 -10.86
C GLN A 90 27.90 8.33 -11.30
N GLN A 91 28.54 7.21 -10.96
CA GLN A 91 29.96 6.96 -11.31
C GLN A 91 30.13 6.78 -12.82
N PRO A 92 31.33 7.03 -13.38
CA PRO A 92 31.60 6.81 -14.80
C PRO A 92 31.35 5.37 -15.27
N SER A 93 31.50 4.39 -14.37
CA SER A 93 31.13 2.99 -14.60
C SER A 93 29.63 2.76 -14.83
N GLY A 94 28.77 3.69 -14.40
CA GLY A 94 27.33 3.58 -14.37
C GLY A 94 26.76 3.23 -12.99
N TRP A 95 27.61 2.90 -12.00
CA TRP A 95 27.13 2.65 -10.63
C TRP A 95 26.47 3.90 -10.04
N ILE A 96 25.28 3.74 -9.44
CA ILE A 96 24.47 4.89 -8.99
C ILE A 96 24.28 4.98 -7.48
N CYS A 97 24.43 3.84 -6.76
CA CYS A 97 24.21 3.84 -5.31
C CYS A 97 25.37 4.50 -4.55
N PRO A 98 25.09 5.14 -3.41
CA PRO A 98 26.08 5.92 -2.65
C PRO A 98 27.01 5.02 -1.81
N CYS A 99 27.90 4.29 -2.46
CA CYS A 99 28.99 3.53 -1.83
C CYS A 99 30.25 3.65 -2.67
N SER A 100 31.42 3.41 -2.06
CA SER A 100 32.70 3.39 -2.75
C SER A 100 32.88 2.12 -3.61
N GLU A 101 33.78 2.17 -4.59
CA GLU A 101 33.99 1.05 -5.51
C GLU A 101 34.36 -0.26 -4.80
N ASP A 102 35.14 -0.19 -3.72
CA ASP A 102 35.56 -1.35 -2.92
C ASP A 102 34.40 -1.97 -2.12
N GLN A 103 33.32 -1.21 -1.88
CA GLN A 103 32.11 -1.67 -1.20
C GLN A 103 31.10 -2.36 -2.13
N ILE A 104 31.18 -2.11 -3.45
CA ILE A 104 30.22 -2.65 -4.44
C ILE A 104 30.02 -4.18 -4.30
N PRO A 105 31.08 -5.01 -4.14
CA PRO A 105 30.90 -6.47 -4.05
C PRO A 105 30.08 -6.95 -2.85
N THR A 106 29.96 -6.14 -1.80
CA THR A 106 29.23 -6.46 -0.56
C THR A 106 27.99 -5.60 -0.34
N TYR A 107 27.70 -4.71 -1.29
CA TYR A 107 26.52 -3.82 -1.21
C TYR A 107 25.25 -4.60 -1.58
N ASP A 108 24.22 -4.52 -0.73
CA ASP A 108 22.91 -5.13 -1.04
C ASP A 108 22.25 -4.37 -2.19
N THR A 109 22.12 -5.04 -3.32
CA THR A 109 21.65 -4.45 -4.57
C THR A 109 20.16 -4.16 -4.63
N TRP A 110 19.41 -4.38 -3.54
CA TRP A 110 18.04 -3.90 -3.44
C TRP A 110 17.92 -2.42 -3.79
N ALA A 111 18.84 -1.59 -3.31
CA ALA A 111 18.83 -0.16 -3.61
C ALA A 111 19.02 0.15 -5.11
N VAL A 112 19.80 -0.67 -5.86
CA VAL A 112 19.93 -0.53 -7.33
C VAL A 112 18.59 -0.77 -8.01
N LEU A 113 17.87 -1.84 -7.60
CA LEU A 113 16.56 -2.18 -8.17
C LEU A 113 15.53 -1.09 -7.88
N LEU A 114 15.50 -0.60 -6.63
CA LEU A 114 14.56 0.40 -6.17
C LEU A 114 14.80 1.76 -6.84
N ILE A 115 16.03 2.27 -6.87
CA ILE A 115 16.32 3.56 -7.52
C ILE A 115 16.08 3.48 -9.04
N SER A 116 16.33 2.35 -9.66
CA SER A 116 16.05 2.15 -11.09
C SER A 116 14.54 2.24 -11.37
N LYS A 117 13.68 1.67 -10.50
CA LYS A 117 12.23 1.86 -10.55
C LYS A 117 11.86 3.34 -10.39
N VAL A 118 12.43 4.03 -9.41
CA VAL A 118 12.17 5.46 -9.15
C VAL A 118 12.52 6.33 -10.36
N LEU A 119 13.62 6.05 -11.04
CA LEU A 119 14.00 6.78 -12.25
C LEU A 119 12.98 6.59 -13.37
N THR A 120 12.38 5.38 -13.54
CA THR A 120 11.28 5.21 -14.49
C THR A 120 10.06 6.03 -14.11
N VAL A 121 9.67 6.03 -12.84
CA VAL A 121 8.56 6.85 -12.32
C VAL A 121 8.81 8.34 -12.57
N TYR A 122 10.03 8.81 -12.35
CA TYR A 122 10.38 10.21 -12.60
C TYR A 122 10.31 10.57 -14.09
N TYR A 123 10.79 9.68 -14.97
CA TYR A 123 10.66 9.89 -16.41
C TYR A 123 9.20 9.99 -16.85
N ASP A 124 8.35 9.09 -16.38
CA ASP A 124 6.92 9.10 -16.71
C ASP A 124 6.22 10.39 -16.27
N CYS A 125 6.65 10.98 -15.15
CA CYS A 125 6.14 12.25 -14.66
C CYS A 125 6.72 13.46 -15.41
N SER A 126 8.05 13.51 -15.59
CA SER A 126 8.79 14.71 -16.03
C SER A 126 9.11 14.74 -17.52
N ALA A 127 9.29 13.57 -18.16
CA ALA A 127 9.93 13.38 -19.46
C ALA A 127 11.37 13.95 -19.51
N ASP A 128 12.12 13.82 -18.43
CA ASP A 128 13.52 14.25 -18.39
C ASP A 128 14.39 13.29 -19.20
N GLU A 129 14.88 13.75 -20.35
CA GLU A 129 15.64 12.96 -21.32
C GLU A 129 17.02 12.48 -20.82
N ARG A 130 17.46 12.93 -19.65
CA ARG A 130 18.68 12.41 -19.00
C ARG A 130 18.46 11.02 -18.41
N ILE A 131 17.22 10.69 -18.06
CA ILE A 131 16.88 9.47 -17.33
C ILE A 131 17.13 8.20 -18.15
N PRO A 132 16.68 8.07 -19.40
CA PRO A 132 16.96 6.87 -20.20
C PRO A 132 18.45 6.53 -20.28
N ASP A 133 19.32 7.53 -20.47
CA ASP A 133 20.78 7.32 -20.54
C ASP A 133 21.36 6.91 -19.17
N ALA A 134 20.99 7.60 -18.09
CA ALA A 134 21.45 7.27 -16.75
C ALA A 134 21.00 5.87 -16.32
N LEU A 135 19.75 5.52 -16.60
CA LEU A 135 19.20 4.21 -16.30
C LEU A 135 19.86 3.10 -17.14
N TYR A 136 20.12 3.37 -18.42
CA TYR A 136 20.84 2.46 -19.30
C TYR A 136 22.26 2.16 -18.74
N LYS A 137 23.00 3.19 -18.35
CA LYS A 137 24.34 3.03 -17.74
C LYS A 137 24.27 2.24 -16.44
N THR A 138 23.29 2.53 -15.58
CA THR A 138 23.07 1.80 -14.31
C THR A 138 22.81 0.32 -14.57
N MET A 139 21.86 0.00 -15.41
CA MET A 139 21.46 -1.39 -15.67
C MET A 139 22.54 -2.16 -16.46
N LYS A 140 23.28 -1.49 -17.34
CA LYS A 140 24.41 -2.10 -18.07
C LYS A 140 25.55 -2.43 -17.13
N ASN A 141 25.92 -1.51 -16.25
CA ASN A 141 26.93 -1.77 -15.22
C ASN A 141 26.49 -2.92 -14.29
N TYR A 142 25.25 -2.91 -13.84
CA TYR A 142 24.69 -3.96 -13.00
C TYR A 142 24.73 -5.33 -13.68
N TYR A 143 24.36 -5.39 -14.97
CA TYR A 143 24.46 -6.60 -15.79
C TYR A 143 25.90 -7.13 -15.88
N ASP A 144 26.85 -6.25 -16.18
CA ASP A 144 28.26 -6.63 -16.33
C ASP A 144 28.86 -7.16 -15.01
N LEU A 145 28.52 -6.52 -13.88
CA LEU A 145 28.95 -6.95 -12.54
C LEU A 145 28.33 -8.31 -12.13
N LEU A 146 27.08 -8.57 -12.45
CA LEU A 146 26.44 -9.86 -12.22
C LEU A 146 27.00 -10.94 -13.13
N ARG A 147 27.17 -10.65 -14.42
CA ARG A 147 27.64 -11.60 -15.42
C ARG A 147 29.08 -12.06 -15.18
N ASN A 148 29.96 -11.15 -14.78
CA ASN A 148 31.35 -11.46 -14.49
C ASN A 148 31.61 -12.01 -13.09
N GLY A 149 30.55 -12.08 -12.25
CA GLY A 149 30.59 -12.61 -10.88
C GLY A 149 31.23 -11.67 -9.85
N THR A 150 31.43 -10.38 -10.17
CA THR A 150 31.88 -9.37 -9.21
C THR A 150 30.87 -9.18 -8.09
N ILE A 151 29.59 -9.23 -8.43
CA ILE A 151 28.46 -9.23 -7.48
C ILE A 151 27.57 -10.45 -7.68
N ARG A 152 26.80 -10.78 -6.66
CA ARG A 152 25.73 -11.78 -6.70
C ARG A 152 24.54 -11.27 -5.91
N LEU A 153 23.34 -11.71 -6.25
CA LEU A 153 22.15 -11.41 -5.45
C LEU A 153 22.25 -12.09 -4.08
N PHE A 154 22.13 -11.31 -3.04
CA PHE A 154 22.04 -11.78 -1.66
C PHE A 154 21.04 -10.91 -0.88
N SER A 155 20.71 -11.30 0.35
CA SER A 155 19.83 -10.56 1.25
C SER A 155 18.57 -10.02 0.56
N TRP A 156 18.26 -8.74 0.68
CA TRP A 156 17.05 -8.11 0.15
C TRP A 156 16.98 -8.13 -1.37
N GLY A 157 18.09 -7.85 -2.07
CA GLY A 157 18.12 -7.89 -3.52
C GLY A 157 17.79 -9.26 -4.09
N ARG A 158 18.17 -10.35 -3.38
CA ARG A 158 17.81 -11.72 -3.75
C ARG A 158 16.31 -12.01 -3.60
N TYR A 159 15.67 -11.46 -2.57
CA TYR A 159 14.23 -11.68 -2.33
C TYR A 159 13.33 -10.76 -3.14
N ARG A 160 13.87 -9.64 -3.66
CA ARG A 160 13.12 -8.62 -4.41
C ARG A 160 13.59 -8.48 -5.86
N TRP A 161 14.21 -9.51 -6.41
CA TRP A 161 14.82 -9.53 -7.74
C TRP A 161 13.91 -9.05 -8.87
N PHE A 162 12.64 -9.36 -8.81
CA PHE A 162 11.62 -9.03 -9.81
C PHE A 162 11.35 -7.52 -9.92
N GLU A 163 11.69 -6.72 -8.92
CA GLU A 163 11.56 -5.24 -9.01
C GLU A 163 12.43 -4.65 -10.12
N GLY A 164 13.56 -5.27 -10.42
CA GLY A 164 14.41 -4.87 -11.54
C GLY A 164 13.75 -4.98 -12.90
N PHE A 165 12.71 -5.81 -13.04
CA PHE A 165 12.00 -6.01 -14.31
C PHE A 165 11.25 -4.76 -14.76
N ILE A 166 10.89 -3.86 -13.86
CA ILE A 166 10.24 -2.59 -14.17
C ILE A 166 11.18 -1.70 -15.01
N ALA A 167 12.41 -1.51 -14.54
CA ALA A 167 13.42 -0.73 -15.24
C ALA A 167 13.92 -1.42 -16.52
N ILE A 168 14.03 -2.76 -16.49
CA ILE A 168 14.38 -3.54 -17.67
C ILE A 168 13.31 -3.42 -18.75
N ASP A 169 12.04 -3.52 -18.41
CA ASP A 169 10.90 -3.34 -19.35
C ASP A 169 10.90 -1.95 -19.98
N PHE A 170 11.14 -0.92 -19.15
CA PHE A 170 11.27 0.46 -19.61
C PHE A 170 12.36 0.62 -20.66
N LEU A 171 13.54 0.08 -20.42
CA LEU A 171 14.67 0.14 -21.37
C LEU A 171 14.45 -0.76 -22.58
N TYR A 172 13.99 -2.00 -22.37
CA TYR A 172 13.77 -2.95 -23.46
C TYR A 172 12.71 -2.49 -24.45
N THR A 173 11.67 -1.83 -23.97
CA THR A 173 10.63 -1.24 -24.85
C THR A 173 11.23 -0.21 -25.79
N ARG A 174 12.25 0.53 -25.37
CA ARG A 174 12.91 1.62 -26.12
C ARG A 174 14.04 1.13 -27.03
N THR A 175 14.87 0.21 -26.52
CA THR A 175 16.14 -0.16 -27.20
C THR A 175 16.07 -1.49 -27.93
N LYS A 176 15.25 -2.43 -27.46
CA LYS A 176 15.17 -3.83 -27.91
C LYS A 176 16.48 -4.61 -27.80
N GLU A 177 17.41 -4.17 -26.97
CA GLU A 177 18.70 -4.83 -26.78
C GLU A 177 18.58 -6.13 -25.98
N SER A 178 19.14 -7.23 -26.50
CA SER A 178 18.99 -8.58 -25.93
C SER A 178 19.60 -8.76 -24.55
N TRP A 179 20.66 -8.01 -24.21
CA TRP A 179 21.32 -8.09 -22.90
C TRP A 179 20.38 -7.74 -21.73
N LEU A 180 19.35 -6.94 -21.99
CA LEU A 180 18.31 -6.62 -21.01
C LEU A 180 17.49 -7.86 -20.62
N LEU A 181 17.16 -8.71 -21.59
CA LEU A 181 16.49 -9.98 -21.32
C LEU A 181 17.45 -10.99 -20.65
N GLU A 182 18.75 -10.94 -20.96
CA GLU A 182 19.77 -11.73 -20.26
C GLU A 182 19.89 -11.28 -18.80
N LEU A 183 19.88 -9.96 -18.52
CA LEU A 183 19.86 -9.43 -17.16
C LEU A 183 18.60 -9.91 -16.39
N ALA A 184 17.42 -9.85 -17.01
CA ALA A 184 16.21 -10.33 -16.38
C ALA A 184 16.31 -11.83 -16.02
N LYS A 185 16.87 -12.66 -16.91
CA LYS A 185 17.13 -14.09 -16.63
C LYS A 185 18.11 -14.29 -15.49
N LEU A 186 19.22 -13.53 -15.46
CA LEU A 186 20.20 -13.59 -14.36
C LEU A 186 19.57 -13.20 -13.01
N LEU A 187 18.75 -12.16 -12.97
CA LEU A 187 18.04 -11.77 -11.76
C LEU A 187 17.11 -12.88 -11.27
N LYS A 188 16.34 -13.49 -12.16
CA LYS A 188 15.44 -14.59 -11.83
C LYS A 188 16.20 -15.83 -11.37
N GLU A 189 17.29 -16.22 -12.06
CA GLU A 189 18.11 -17.38 -11.74
C GLU A 189 18.80 -17.25 -10.37
N GLN A 190 19.31 -16.07 -10.03
CA GLN A 190 19.94 -15.79 -8.74
C GLN A 190 18.94 -15.43 -7.64
N GLY A 191 17.72 -15.06 -8.01
CA GLY A 191 16.63 -14.67 -7.12
C GLY A 191 16.13 -15.80 -6.24
N LYS A 192 15.34 -15.47 -5.23
CA LYS A 192 14.70 -16.49 -4.38
C LYS A 192 13.47 -17.06 -5.10
N ASP A 193 13.42 -18.38 -5.24
CA ASP A 193 12.18 -19.10 -5.55
C ASP A 193 11.36 -19.25 -4.26
N TYR A 194 10.20 -18.62 -4.24
CA TYR A 194 9.34 -18.64 -3.06
C TYR A 194 8.61 -19.98 -2.85
N ASN A 195 8.49 -20.81 -3.90
CA ASN A 195 7.92 -22.15 -3.77
C ASN A 195 8.73 -23.04 -2.81
N GLU A 196 10.04 -22.80 -2.71
CA GLU A 196 10.92 -23.53 -1.78
C GLU A 196 10.66 -23.24 -0.30
N VAL A 197 9.93 -22.16 0.02
CA VAL A 197 9.74 -21.69 1.41
C VAL A 197 8.29 -21.67 1.88
N ILE A 198 7.34 -22.10 1.06
CA ILE A 198 5.91 -22.14 1.39
C ILE A 198 5.64 -22.88 2.71
N SER A 199 6.37 -23.98 2.98
CA SER A 199 6.22 -24.75 4.22
C SER A 199 6.48 -23.96 5.51
N HIS A 200 7.15 -22.81 5.42
CA HIS A 200 7.40 -21.93 6.57
C HIS A 200 6.27 -20.91 6.82
N TRP A 201 5.28 -20.81 5.93
CA TRP A 201 4.20 -19.81 6.04
C TRP A 201 3.03 -20.28 6.90
N GLU A 202 2.86 -21.59 7.04
CA GLU A 202 1.78 -22.19 7.85
C GLU A 202 1.93 -21.91 9.34
N ARG A 203 3.17 -21.87 9.82
CA ARG A 203 3.47 -21.70 11.26
C ARG A 203 4.44 -20.57 11.50
N PRO A 204 4.04 -19.53 12.24
CA PRO A 204 4.90 -18.43 12.60
C PRO A 204 6.13 -18.88 13.38
N LEU A 205 7.31 -18.36 13.01
CA LEU A 205 8.59 -18.82 13.57
C LEU A 205 9.02 -18.10 14.86
N ASN A 206 8.37 -17.02 15.27
CA ASN A 206 8.86 -16.12 16.34
C ASN A 206 10.33 -15.67 16.14
N LYS A 207 10.75 -15.65 14.88
CA LYS A 207 12.11 -15.31 14.48
C LYS A 207 12.06 -14.54 13.17
N TRP A 208 12.84 -13.46 13.12
CA TRP A 208 12.97 -12.66 11.89
C TRP A 208 13.71 -13.46 10.80
N THR A 209 13.12 -13.53 9.61
CA THR A 209 13.72 -14.19 8.44
C THR A 209 13.25 -13.52 7.15
N LEU A 210 14.10 -13.45 6.14
CA LEU A 210 13.76 -12.88 4.83
C LEU A 210 12.64 -13.64 4.11
N TYR A 211 12.51 -14.95 4.32
CA TYR A 211 11.54 -15.79 3.60
C TYR A 211 10.15 -15.85 4.24
N THR A 212 9.97 -15.26 5.42
CA THR A 212 8.68 -15.03 6.06
C THR A 212 8.39 -13.55 6.26
N HIS A 213 9.30 -12.66 5.82
CA HIS A 213 9.12 -11.21 5.91
C HIS A 213 7.97 -10.78 5.01
N ILE A 214 6.96 -10.15 5.62
CA ILE A 214 5.66 -9.91 4.96
C ILE A 214 5.80 -9.05 3.70
N VAL A 215 6.67 -8.04 3.70
CA VAL A 215 6.84 -7.14 2.54
C VAL A 215 7.42 -7.91 1.36
N ASN A 216 8.40 -8.80 1.59
CA ASN A 216 8.94 -9.64 0.53
C ASN A 216 7.85 -10.53 -0.08
N LEU A 217 6.95 -11.07 0.75
CA LEU A 217 5.88 -11.97 0.31
C LEU A 217 4.81 -11.25 -0.52
N VAL A 218 4.43 -10.03 -0.13
CA VAL A 218 3.43 -9.29 -0.90
C VAL A 218 4.02 -8.70 -2.19
N MET A 219 5.30 -8.32 -2.18
CA MET A 219 6.00 -7.88 -3.39
C MET A 219 6.14 -9.00 -4.42
N MET A 220 6.41 -10.24 -3.99
CA MET A 220 6.60 -11.38 -4.90
C MET A 220 5.34 -11.78 -5.66
N LEU A 221 4.15 -11.37 -5.22
CA LEU A 221 2.90 -11.70 -5.92
C LEU A 221 2.90 -11.27 -7.38
N LYS A 222 3.61 -10.19 -7.73
CA LYS A 222 3.74 -9.74 -9.13
C LYS A 222 4.84 -10.45 -9.93
N ALA A 223 5.69 -11.29 -9.29
CA ALA A 223 6.92 -11.83 -9.92
C ALA A 223 6.63 -12.64 -11.20
N GLU A 224 5.66 -13.55 -11.15
CA GLU A 224 5.25 -14.33 -12.34
C GLU A 224 4.72 -13.41 -13.45
N ALA A 225 3.86 -12.46 -13.11
CA ALA A 225 3.24 -11.58 -14.10
C ALA A 225 4.28 -10.72 -14.83
N VAL A 226 5.24 -10.12 -14.12
CA VAL A 226 6.28 -9.32 -14.75
C VAL A 226 7.25 -10.18 -15.57
N SER A 227 7.52 -11.44 -15.13
CA SER A 227 8.33 -12.42 -15.88
C SER A 227 7.62 -12.87 -17.15
N HIS A 228 6.33 -13.22 -17.06
CA HIS A 228 5.50 -13.54 -18.22
C HIS A 228 5.51 -12.41 -19.24
N HIS A 229 5.33 -11.17 -18.78
CA HIS A 229 5.30 -10.01 -19.68
C HIS A 229 6.64 -9.80 -20.40
N LEU A 230 7.76 -9.82 -19.68
CA LEU A 230 9.08 -9.45 -20.20
C LEU A 230 9.78 -10.59 -20.93
N LEU A 231 9.71 -11.80 -20.38
CA LEU A 231 10.42 -12.97 -20.91
C LEU A 231 9.59 -13.87 -21.83
N GLY A 232 8.25 -13.64 -21.91
CA GLY A 232 7.34 -14.47 -22.69
C GLY A 232 7.12 -15.87 -22.10
N GLU A 233 7.34 -16.04 -20.79
CA GLU A 233 7.10 -17.30 -20.10
C GLU A 233 5.60 -17.60 -19.95
N ASP A 234 5.25 -18.85 -19.69
CA ASP A 234 3.85 -19.21 -19.43
C ASP A 234 3.34 -18.55 -18.15
N TYR A 235 2.08 -18.13 -18.16
CA TYR A 235 1.40 -17.59 -16.99
C TYR A 235 0.48 -18.66 -16.38
N THR A 236 0.70 -19.00 -15.13
CA THR A 236 -0.02 -20.08 -14.42
C THR A 236 -0.92 -19.59 -13.30
N ASP A 237 -1.03 -18.27 -13.10
CA ASP A 237 -1.73 -17.64 -11.97
C ASP A 237 -1.13 -18.04 -10.60
N GLU A 238 0.20 -18.14 -10.55
CA GLU A 238 0.94 -18.48 -9.32
C GLU A 238 0.63 -17.48 -8.20
N ALA A 239 0.44 -16.20 -8.54
CA ALA A 239 0.04 -15.17 -7.59
C ALA A 239 -1.23 -15.55 -6.81
N GLU A 240 -2.26 -16.10 -7.48
CA GLU A 240 -3.50 -16.54 -6.83
C GLU A 240 -3.27 -17.69 -5.89
N LYS A 241 -2.47 -18.69 -6.31
CA LYS A 241 -2.10 -19.84 -5.49
C LYS A 241 -1.38 -19.40 -4.22
N LEU A 242 -0.32 -18.59 -4.35
CA LEU A 242 0.50 -18.15 -3.22
C LEU A 242 -0.28 -17.23 -2.27
N ARG A 243 -1.06 -16.29 -2.83
CA ARG A 243 -1.95 -15.44 -2.06
C ARG A 243 -2.97 -16.26 -1.25
N THR A 244 -3.57 -17.29 -1.85
CA THR A 244 -4.56 -18.13 -1.18
C THR A 244 -3.95 -18.87 0.00
N LEU A 245 -2.73 -19.39 -0.13
CA LEU A 245 -2.02 -20.03 0.98
C LEU A 245 -1.68 -19.03 2.10
N LEU A 246 -1.20 -17.84 1.73
CA LEU A 246 -0.94 -16.78 2.70
C LEU A 246 -2.22 -16.36 3.46
N ASP A 247 -3.33 -16.22 2.74
CA ASP A 247 -4.63 -15.87 3.32
C ASP A 247 -5.16 -16.96 4.27
N GLN A 248 -5.03 -18.21 3.85
CA GLN A 248 -5.44 -19.37 4.65
C GLN A 248 -4.73 -19.45 6.00
N TRP A 249 -3.46 -19.05 6.06
CA TRP A 249 -2.63 -19.22 7.26
C TRP A 249 -2.37 -17.93 8.03
N ASN A 250 -2.52 -16.78 7.36
CA ASN A 250 -2.17 -15.48 7.94
C ASN A 250 -3.16 -14.36 7.55
N GLY A 251 -4.28 -14.65 6.90
CA GLY A 251 -5.18 -13.64 6.34
C GLY A 251 -5.86 -12.76 7.39
N THR A 252 -6.15 -11.52 7.00
CA THR A 252 -6.91 -10.52 7.77
C THR A 252 -8.22 -10.18 7.05
N PRO A 253 -9.22 -9.58 7.71
CA PRO A 253 -10.47 -9.21 7.06
C PRO A 253 -10.30 -8.12 5.98
N VAL A 254 -9.22 -7.36 6.00
CA VAL A 254 -8.94 -6.28 5.05
C VAL A 254 -8.07 -6.72 3.86
N GLY A 255 -7.91 -8.03 3.65
CA GLY A 255 -7.17 -8.58 2.51
C GLY A 255 -5.64 -8.53 2.62
N LEU A 256 -5.12 -8.19 3.80
CA LEU A 256 -3.71 -8.29 4.16
C LEU A 256 -3.40 -9.66 4.78
N PHE A 257 -2.14 -9.87 5.08
CA PHE A 257 -1.65 -10.99 5.89
C PHE A 257 -1.01 -10.45 7.16
N THR A 258 -1.18 -11.16 8.28
CA THR A 258 -0.50 -10.77 9.51
C THR A 258 1.01 -10.94 9.35
N GLY A 259 1.74 -9.93 9.72
CA GLY A 259 3.20 -9.87 9.68
C GLY A 259 3.66 -8.53 10.22
N ASP A 260 4.15 -8.53 11.44
CA ASP A 260 4.68 -7.34 12.11
C ASP A 260 6.12 -6.98 11.67
N GLU A 261 6.80 -7.86 11.04
CA GLU A 261 7.90 -7.97 10.11
C GLU A 261 7.72 -9.30 9.37
N CYS A 262 7.65 -10.40 10.13
CA CYS A 262 7.46 -11.75 9.60
C CYS A 262 6.05 -12.26 9.91
N LEU A 263 5.57 -13.21 9.11
CA LEU A 263 4.25 -13.83 9.25
C LEU A 263 3.95 -14.21 10.69
N SER A 264 2.74 -13.88 11.17
CA SER A 264 2.34 -14.02 12.57
C SER A 264 1.18 -14.98 12.81
N GLY A 265 0.59 -15.56 11.77
CA GLY A 265 -0.51 -16.52 11.86
C GLY A 265 -1.88 -15.85 11.96
N LEU A 266 -2.93 -16.65 11.91
CA LEU A 266 -4.31 -16.18 12.03
C LEU A 266 -4.56 -15.63 13.44
N SER A 267 -4.68 -14.33 13.59
CA SER A 267 -4.97 -13.68 14.87
C SER A 267 -5.43 -12.25 14.69
N PRO A 268 -6.53 -11.82 15.32
CA PRO A 268 -7.00 -10.44 15.24
C PRO A 268 -6.11 -9.45 16.02
N ILE A 269 -5.26 -9.94 16.93
CA ILE A 269 -4.35 -9.15 17.77
C ILE A 269 -2.88 -9.24 17.30
N GLN A 270 -2.61 -9.84 16.15
CA GLN A 270 -1.34 -9.72 15.45
C GLN A 270 -1.46 -8.71 14.33
N GLY A 271 -0.38 -8.02 14.07
CA GLY A 271 -0.44 -6.87 13.18
C GLY A 271 0.09 -7.11 11.78
N THR A 272 -0.06 -6.09 10.95
CA THR A 272 0.51 -6.04 9.61
C THR A 272 1.33 -4.77 9.44
N GLU A 273 2.53 -4.92 8.89
CA GLU A 273 3.45 -3.83 8.57
C GLU A 273 2.88 -2.93 7.45
N LEU A 274 3.03 -1.61 7.60
CA LEU A 274 2.55 -0.62 6.62
C LEU A 274 3.18 -0.80 5.23
N CYS A 275 4.48 -1.13 5.14
CA CYS A 275 5.10 -1.38 3.84
C CYS A 275 4.37 -2.50 3.08
N ALA A 276 3.86 -3.52 3.78
CA ALA A 276 3.11 -4.59 3.14
C ALA A 276 1.80 -4.08 2.51
N VAL A 277 1.15 -3.08 3.09
CA VAL A 277 -0.07 -2.49 2.51
C VAL A 277 0.23 -1.91 1.13
N VAL A 278 1.18 -0.98 1.04
CA VAL A 278 1.46 -0.26 -0.21
C VAL A 278 2.14 -1.12 -1.27
N GLU A 279 2.98 -2.08 -0.87
CA GLU A 279 3.63 -3.00 -1.79
C GLU A 279 2.66 -4.08 -2.34
N GLN A 280 1.68 -4.51 -1.53
CA GLN A 280 0.63 -5.41 -2.01
C GLN A 280 -0.30 -4.70 -2.99
N MET A 281 -0.63 -3.42 -2.73
CA MET A 281 -1.37 -2.58 -3.67
C MET A 281 -0.63 -2.50 -5.01
N TYR A 282 0.65 -2.16 -4.99
CA TYR A 282 1.48 -2.07 -6.19
C TYR A 282 1.59 -3.40 -6.94
N SER A 283 1.65 -4.53 -6.22
CA SER A 283 1.60 -5.86 -6.83
C SER A 283 0.28 -6.11 -7.56
N TYR A 284 -0.86 -5.73 -6.97
CA TYR A 284 -2.18 -5.90 -7.59
C TYR A 284 -2.38 -4.99 -8.80
N GLU A 285 -1.83 -3.78 -8.80
CA GLU A 285 -1.81 -2.88 -9.96
C GLU A 285 -1.10 -3.53 -11.15
N HIS A 286 0.08 -4.12 -10.92
CA HIS A 286 0.82 -4.84 -11.96
C HIS A 286 0.13 -6.13 -12.42
N LEU A 287 -0.43 -6.90 -11.49
CA LEU A 287 -1.19 -8.11 -11.81
C LEU A 287 -2.40 -7.78 -12.70
N PHE A 288 -3.13 -6.72 -12.38
CA PHE A 288 -4.23 -6.25 -13.24
C PHE A 288 -3.71 -5.78 -14.61
N ALA A 289 -2.65 -5.00 -14.65
CA ALA A 289 -2.07 -4.51 -15.91
C ALA A 289 -1.64 -5.64 -16.83
N VAL A 290 -1.07 -6.72 -16.29
CA VAL A 290 -0.62 -7.87 -17.10
C VAL A 290 -1.78 -8.78 -17.48
N THR A 291 -2.65 -9.15 -16.54
CA THR A 291 -3.68 -10.18 -16.75
C THR A 291 -5.02 -9.61 -17.21
N GLY A 292 -5.36 -8.40 -16.78
CA GLY A 292 -6.68 -7.78 -16.91
C GLY A 292 -7.77 -8.52 -16.14
N ASP A 293 -7.40 -9.33 -15.15
CA ASP A 293 -8.35 -10.04 -14.31
C ASP A 293 -8.88 -9.09 -13.21
N GLN A 294 -10.19 -8.84 -13.23
CA GLN A 294 -10.88 -7.90 -12.33
C GLN A 294 -10.68 -8.21 -10.85
N LYS A 295 -10.43 -9.48 -10.50
CA LYS A 295 -10.16 -9.86 -9.09
C LYS A 295 -9.03 -9.05 -8.45
N TRP A 296 -8.02 -8.64 -9.22
CA TRP A 296 -6.90 -7.86 -8.71
C TRP A 296 -7.28 -6.42 -8.41
N ALA A 297 -8.10 -5.81 -9.25
CA ALA A 297 -8.65 -4.47 -9.00
C ALA A 297 -9.61 -4.48 -7.79
N ASP A 298 -10.48 -5.49 -7.67
CA ASP A 298 -11.40 -5.62 -6.54
C ASP A 298 -10.65 -5.80 -5.20
N ARG A 299 -9.53 -6.53 -5.19
CA ARG A 299 -8.65 -6.68 -4.01
C ARG A 299 -7.87 -5.41 -3.71
N LEU A 300 -7.45 -4.69 -4.74
CA LEU A 300 -6.80 -3.39 -4.58
C LEU A 300 -7.72 -2.39 -3.87
N GLU A 301 -9.02 -2.34 -4.24
CA GLU A 301 -10.02 -1.51 -3.57
C GLU A 301 -10.12 -1.83 -2.07
N VAL A 302 -10.12 -3.12 -1.70
CA VAL A 302 -10.20 -3.52 -0.28
C VAL A 302 -9.00 -3.00 0.52
N LEU A 303 -7.79 -3.10 -0.02
CA LEU A 303 -6.59 -2.56 0.65
C LEU A 303 -6.64 -1.03 0.75
N ALA A 304 -6.94 -0.37 -0.37
CA ALA A 304 -6.90 1.08 -0.50
C ALA A 304 -7.91 1.80 0.39
N PHE A 305 -9.10 1.22 0.59
CA PHE A 305 -10.17 1.89 1.34
C PHE A 305 -10.24 1.47 2.82
N ASN A 306 -9.46 0.48 3.24
CA ASN A 306 -9.43 0.02 4.62
C ASN A 306 -8.04 0.17 5.23
N ALA A 307 -7.09 -0.66 4.82
CA ALA A 307 -5.78 -0.75 5.44
C ALA A 307 -4.94 0.52 5.26
N LEU A 308 -4.95 1.13 4.07
CA LEU A 308 -4.12 2.30 3.77
C LEU A 308 -4.50 3.52 4.64
N PRO A 309 -5.76 3.98 4.70
CA PRO A 309 -6.12 5.12 5.55
C PRO A 309 -6.07 4.82 7.05
N ALA A 310 -6.20 3.56 7.47
CA ALA A 310 -6.14 3.18 8.87
C ALA A 310 -4.75 3.32 9.51
N THR A 311 -3.68 3.25 8.70
CA THR A 311 -2.29 3.29 9.19
C THR A 311 -1.79 4.69 9.52
N ILE A 312 -2.52 5.73 9.17
CA ILE A 312 -2.04 7.10 9.29
C ILE A 312 -3.08 7.97 10.01
N SER A 313 -2.62 9.01 10.71
CA SER A 313 -3.50 10.01 11.32
C SER A 313 -4.29 10.78 10.25
N ASP A 314 -5.42 11.40 10.65
CA ASP A 314 -6.30 12.10 9.73
C ASP A 314 -5.62 13.27 8.99
N ASP A 315 -4.61 13.87 9.61
CA ASP A 315 -3.74 14.94 9.07
C ASP A 315 -2.48 14.42 8.36
N MET A 316 -2.28 13.10 8.34
CA MET A 316 -1.12 12.38 7.77
C MET A 316 0.25 12.81 8.31
N TRP A 317 0.33 13.35 9.53
CA TRP A 317 1.59 13.69 10.19
C TRP A 317 2.17 12.57 11.05
N ALA A 318 1.41 11.51 11.31
CA ALA A 318 1.84 10.38 12.13
C ALA A 318 1.29 9.07 11.57
N HIS A 319 2.14 8.07 11.37
CA HIS A 319 1.74 6.75 10.90
C HIS A 319 2.07 5.65 11.90
N GLN A 320 1.35 4.52 11.83
CA GLN A 320 1.73 3.27 12.50
C GLN A 320 2.73 2.49 11.63
N TYR A 321 3.65 1.76 12.25
CA TYR A 321 4.38 0.68 11.57
C TYR A 321 3.49 -0.55 11.43
N VAL A 322 2.82 -0.94 12.53
CA VAL A 322 1.97 -2.14 12.61
C VAL A 322 0.54 -1.75 12.98
N GLN A 323 -0.44 -2.18 12.19
CA GLN A 323 -1.87 -2.10 12.49
C GLN A 323 -2.44 -3.48 12.81
N MET A 324 -3.47 -3.55 13.65
CA MET A 324 -4.18 -4.79 14.02
C MET A 324 -5.67 -4.70 13.68
N SER A 325 -6.32 -5.85 13.40
CA SER A 325 -7.79 -5.90 13.20
C SER A 325 -8.56 -5.56 14.48
N ASN A 326 -8.09 -6.07 15.62
CA ASN A 326 -8.61 -5.72 16.94
C ASN A 326 -7.52 -4.95 17.70
N GLN A 327 -7.65 -3.63 17.72
CA GLN A 327 -6.69 -2.68 18.26
C GLN A 327 -7.38 -1.74 19.23
N ILE A 328 -7.36 -2.08 20.51
CA ILE A 328 -8.11 -1.35 21.55
C ILE A 328 -7.36 -0.13 22.09
N THR A 329 -6.05 -0.07 21.89
CA THR A 329 -5.18 1.06 22.25
C THR A 329 -3.91 1.03 21.38
N CYS A 330 -3.22 2.16 21.30
CA CYS A 330 -1.89 2.29 20.69
C CYS A 330 -0.95 2.96 21.69
N GLU A 331 -0.65 2.25 22.77
CA GLU A 331 0.28 2.70 23.80
C GLU A 331 1.58 1.89 23.74
N ARG A 332 2.71 2.51 24.11
CA ARG A 332 3.98 1.80 24.20
C ARG A 332 3.87 0.64 25.18
N PHE A 333 4.20 -0.57 24.76
CA PHE A 333 4.18 -1.72 25.67
C PHE A 333 5.14 -1.56 26.85
N GLY A 334 4.64 -1.69 28.06
CA GLY A 334 5.45 -1.64 29.29
C GLY A 334 6.40 -2.83 29.43
N GLY A 335 5.94 -4.02 29.02
CA GLY A 335 6.67 -5.28 29.03
C GLY A 335 7.15 -5.71 27.64
N LYS A 336 7.05 -7.00 27.36
CA LYS A 336 7.29 -7.59 26.04
C LYS A 336 6.16 -7.16 25.06
N PRO A 337 6.46 -6.79 23.79
CA PRO A 337 5.41 -6.52 22.84
C PRO A 337 4.63 -7.79 22.49
N ILE A 338 3.35 -7.62 22.10
CA ILE A 338 2.54 -8.72 21.53
C ILE A 338 3.08 -9.17 20.17
N PHE A 339 3.78 -8.30 19.47
CA PHE A 339 4.40 -8.56 18.19
C PHE A 339 5.51 -9.61 18.31
N ARG A 340 5.60 -10.49 17.31
CA ARG A 340 6.54 -11.62 17.33
C ARG A 340 7.93 -11.22 16.89
N THR A 341 8.03 -10.29 15.96
CA THR A 341 9.29 -9.88 15.31
C THR A 341 9.49 -8.38 15.26
N ASN A 342 8.68 -7.60 15.98
CA ASN A 342 8.76 -6.15 16.04
C ASN A 342 8.80 -5.60 17.47
N GLY A 343 9.03 -4.30 17.62
CA GLY A 343 9.30 -3.62 18.87
C GLY A 343 8.07 -3.08 19.61
N LYS A 344 8.32 -2.52 20.79
CA LYS A 344 7.29 -2.02 21.71
C LYS A 344 6.51 -0.81 21.17
N ASP A 345 7.08 -0.07 20.23
CA ASP A 345 6.60 1.20 19.72
C ASP A 345 5.88 1.05 18.38
N ALA A 346 5.91 -0.16 17.78
CA ALA A 346 5.54 -0.37 16.38
C ALA A 346 4.08 0.01 16.04
N HIS A 347 3.18 0.00 17.01
CA HIS A 347 1.79 0.41 16.81
C HIS A 347 1.50 1.87 17.22
N LEU A 348 2.49 2.62 17.73
CA LEU A 348 2.30 4.06 17.95
C LEU A 348 2.03 4.78 16.62
N PHE A 349 1.33 5.88 16.69
CA PHE A 349 1.30 6.83 15.59
C PHE A 349 2.47 7.81 15.74
N GLY A 350 3.35 7.90 14.76
CA GLY A 350 4.54 8.74 14.88
C GLY A 350 5.25 9.01 13.55
N LEU A 351 6.39 9.71 13.65
CA LEU A 351 7.29 9.92 12.51
C LEU A 351 7.97 8.59 12.10
N GLU A 352 8.48 7.86 13.10
CA GLU A 352 9.28 6.65 12.88
C GLU A 352 9.01 5.66 14.03
N PRO A 353 7.78 5.10 14.11
CA PRO A 353 7.49 4.09 15.10
C PRO A 353 8.31 2.83 14.82
N HIS A 354 9.22 2.52 15.73
CA HIS A 354 10.18 1.41 15.67
C HIS A 354 11.24 1.52 14.57
N PHE A 355 10.88 1.55 13.28
CA PHE A 355 11.81 1.52 12.14
C PHE A 355 11.32 2.40 10.98
N GLY A 356 12.25 2.87 10.13
CA GLY A 356 11.97 3.96 9.19
C GLY A 356 11.53 3.57 7.79
N CYS A 357 11.48 2.28 7.38
CA CYS A 357 11.10 1.92 6.02
C CYS A 357 9.67 2.39 5.70
N CYS A 358 8.73 2.19 6.61
CA CYS A 358 7.33 2.59 6.44
C CYS A 358 7.15 4.09 6.33
N THR A 359 7.98 4.88 7.05
CA THR A 359 7.96 6.35 7.01
C THR A 359 8.13 6.89 5.58
N SER A 360 9.05 6.31 4.82
CA SER A 360 9.28 6.68 3.43
C SER A 360 8.36 5.95 2.45
N ASN A 361 8.05 4.66 2.67
CA ASN A 361 7.34 3.83 1.71
C ASN A 361 5.83 4.10 1.63
N PHE A 362 5.19 4.61 2.72
CA PHE A 362 3.77 5.01 2.70
C PHE A 362 3.42 5.90 1.51
N ASN A 363 4.36 6.74 1.09
CA ASN A 363 4.17 7.79 0.09
C ASN A 363 3.58 7.29 -1.23
N GLN A 364 3.87 6.05 -1.64
CA GLN A 364 3.45 5.53 -2.94
C GLN A 364 1.96 5.15 -3.01
N GLY A 365 1.30 4.89 -1.86
CA GLY A 365 -0.04 4.30 -1.83
C GLY A 365 -1.09 5.07 -2.64
N TRP A 366 -1.44 6.28 -2.21
CA TRP A 366 -2.46 7.09 -2.87
C TRP A 366 -2.08 7.58 -4.28
N PRO A 367 -0.83 8.06 -4.53
CA PRO A 367 -0.44 8.49 -5.86
C PRO A 367 -0.51 7.38 -6.92
N LYS A 368 0.00 6.19 -6.63
CA LYS A 368 -0.05 5.06 -7.57
C LYS A 368 -1.46 4.52 -7.76
N LEU A 369 -2.27 4.48 -6.69
CA LEU A 369 -3.70 4.19 -6.80
C LEU A 369 -4.39 5.14 -7.78
N THR A 370 -4.07 6.44 -7.73
CA THR A 370 -4.61 7.44 -8.65
C THR A 370 -4.23 7.14 -10.10
N LEU A 371 -2.96 6.80 -10.35
CA LEU A 371 -2.48 6.43 -11.68
C LEU A 371 -3.09 5.12 -12.20
N SER A 372 -3.58 4.28 -11.29
CA SER A 372 -4.27 3.03 -11.61
C SER A 372 -5.77 3.19 -11.86
N ALA A 373 -6.34 4.42 -11.76
CA ALA A 373 -7.77 4.64 -12.01
C ALA A 373 -8.19 4.26 -13.44
N PHE A 374 -7.30 4.50 -14.40
CA PHE A 374 -7.50 4.15 -15.80
C PHE A 374 -6.25 3.46 -16.37
N MET A 375 -6.47 2.51 -17.27
CA MET A 375 -5.41 1.92 -18.10
C MET A 375 -5.91 1.81 -19.55
N HIS A 376 -5.01 1.51 -20.50
CA HIS A 376 -5.37 1.47 -21.91
C HIS A 376 -4.69 0.36 -22.70
N ASN A 377 -5.31 0.01 -23.82
CA ASN A 377 -4.70 -0.79 -24.88
C ASN A 377 -5.28 -0.36 -26.24
N GLY A 378 -4.46 0.32 -27.05
CA GLY A 378 -4.92 0.92 -28.29
C GLY A 378 -6.06 1.91 -28.04
N ASN A 379 -7.21 1.70 -28.71
CA ASN A 379 -8.42 2.52 -28.56
C ASN A 379 -9.37 2.03 -27.45
N THR A 380 -8.92 1.17 -26.57
CA THR A 380 -9.70 0.72 -25.43
C THR A 380 -9.13 1.32 -24.15
N VAL A 381 -9.99 1.96 -23.38
CA VAL A 381 -9.70 2.46 -22.02
C VAL A 381 -10.46 1.58 -21.03
N VAL A 382 -9.79 1.11 -20.00
CA VAL A 382 -10.43 0.43 -18.87
C VAL A 382 -10.41 1.35 -17.65
N ASN A 383 -11.58 1.54 -17.03
CA ASN A 383 -11.67 2.10 -15.69
C ASN A 383 -11.42 0.97 -14.69
N THR A 384 -10.19 0.91 -14.18
CA THR A 384 -9.75 -0.12 -13.23
C THR A 384 -10.43 0.06 -11.88
N LEU A 385 -10.51 1.32 -11.43
CA LEU A 385 -11.05 1.71 -10.13
C LEU A 385 -12.06 2.85 -10.31
N PRO A 386 -13.29 2.73 -9.79
CA PRO A 386 -14.32 3.77 -9.92
C PRO A 386 -14.12 4.90 -8.90
N ILE A 387 -12.92 5.46 -8.85
CA ILE A 387 -12.52 6.58 -7.95
C ILE A 387 -12.56 7.91 -8.70
N PRO A 388 -12.77 9.05 -8.01
CA PRO A 388 -12.89 10.33 -8.69
C PRO A 388 -11.57 10.77 -9.31
N ALA A 389 -11.51 10.74 -10.64
CA ALA A 389 -10.34 11.08 -11.44
C ALA A 389 -10.75 11.63 -12.80
N LYS A 390 -9.80 12.31 -13.45
CA LYS A 390 -9.94 12.82 -14.83
C LYS A 390 -8.86 12.21 -15.70
N LEU A 391 -9.22 11.73 -16.86
CA LEU A 391 -8.33 11.32 -17.92
C LEU A 391 -8.41 12.33 -19.06
N ASN A 392 -7.25 12.75 -19.57
CA ASN A 392 -7.14 13.54 -20.80
C ASN A 392 -5.96 13.00 -21.62
N ALA A 393 -6.24 12.11 -22.55
CA ALA A 393 -5.25 11.41 -23.33
C ALA A 393 -5.69 11.24 -24.79
N ASP A 394 -4.83 11.55 -25.76
CA ASP A 394 -5.05 11.28 -27.18
C ASP A 394 -6.42 11.74 -27.74
N GLY A 395 -6.94 12.87 -27.27
CA GLY A 395 -8.25 13.37 -27.67
C GLY A 395 -9.44 12.67 -27.00
N ILE A 396 -9.21 11.85 -25.99
CA ILE A 396 -10.23 11.28 -25.10
C ILE A 396 -10.19 12.04 -23.78
N GLN A 397 -11.35 12.54 -23.33
CA GLN A 397 -11.53 13.12 -22.01
C GLN A 397 -12.60 12.33 -21.27
N ILE A 398 -12.26 11.87 -20.06
CA ILE A 398 -13.17 11.16 -19.17
C ILE A 398 -13.06 11.79 -17.77
N GLU A 399 -14.20 12.17 -17.20
CA GLU A 399 -14.27 12.59 -15.79
C GLU A 399 -15.15 11.60 -15.03
N ILE A 400 -14.64 11.07 -13.92
CA ILE A 400 -15.42 10.27 -12.98
C ILE A 400 -15.85 11.17 -11.83
N VAL A 401 -17.17 11.31 -11.62
CA VAL A 401 -17.77 12.04 -10.52
C VAL A 401 -18.44 11.03 -9.59
N THR A 402 -17.92 10.87 -8.39
CA THR A 402 -18.38 9.85 -7.45
C THR A 402 -17.88 10.11 -6.03
N ASP A 403 -18.65 9.65 -5.04
CA ASP A 403 -18.22 9.46 -3.66
C ASP A 403 -17.96 7.97 -3.35
N TYR A 404 -17.80 7.11 -4.36
CA TYR A 404 -17.38 5.72 -4.15
C TYR A 404 -16.03 5.69 -3.41
N PRO A 405 -15.81 4.83 -2.38
CA PRO A 405 -16.60 3.67 -1.96
C PRO A 405 -17.73 3.97 -0.97
N PHE A 406 -18.00 5.21 -0.63
CA PHE A 406 -19.02 5.56 0.38
C PHE A 406 -20.44 5.55 -0.20
N LYS A 407 -20.59 5.91 -1.48
CA LYS A 407 -21.83 5.82 -2.25
C LYS A 407 -21.72 4.83 -3.40
N ASN A 408 -22.87 4.44 -3.95
CA ASN A 408 -22.93 3.43 -5.03
C ASN A 408 -22.84 4.03 -6.42
N THR A 409 -23.28 5.28 -6.60
CA THR A 409 -23.41 5.93 -7.90
C THR A 409 -22.05 6.41 -8.41
N VAL A 410 -21.73 6.06 -9.65
CA VAL A 410 -20.55 6.53 -10.35
C VAL A 410 -20.99 7.15 -11.68
N THR A 411 -20.73 8.44 -11.86
CA THR A 411 -21.09 9.19 -13.08
C THR A 411 -19.86 9.42 -13.94
N TYR A 412 -19.98 9.10 -15.22
CA TYR A 412 -18.96 9.31 -16.24
C TYR A 412 -19.39 10.44 -17.15
N ARG A 413 -18.49 11.40 -17.36
CA ARG A 413 -18.60 12.46 -18.37
C ARG A 413 -17.55 12.24 -19.41
N ILE A 414 -17.98 12.13 -20.67
CA ILE A 414 -17.12 11.80 -21.81
C ILE A 414 -17.15 12.96 -22.82
N ASP A 415 -15.97 13.34 -23.31
CA ASP A 415 -15.79 14.18 -24.51
C ASP A 415 -14.67 13.56 -25.34
N THR A 416 -14.95 13.12 -26.57
CA THR A 416 -13.94 12.44 -27.38
C THR A 416 -13.85 12.96 -28.79
N GLN A 417 -12.63 13.07 -29.31
CA GLN A 417 -12.31 13.44 -30.67
C GLN A 417 -11.99 12.21 -31.54
N LYS A 418 -12.03 11.00 -30.98
CA LYS A 418 -11.77 9.75 -31.71
C LYS A 418 -12.68 8.61 -31.23
N ASP A 419 -12.81 7.59 -32.05
CA ASP A 419 -13.52 6.36 -31.69
C ASP A 419 -12.74 5.62 -30.60
N PHE A 420 -13.41 5.24 -29.51
CA PHE A 420 -12.83 4.40 -28.46
C PHE A 420 -13.88 3.56 -27.74
N GLN A 421 -13.42 2.62 -26.92
CA GLN A 421 -14.25 1.82 -26.04
C GLN A 421 -13.85 2.09 -24.59
N LEU A 422 -14.81 2.35 -23.71
CA LEU A 422 -14.64 2.39 -22.27
C LEU A 422 -15.12 1.09 -21.64
N ILE A 423 -14.27 0.40 -20.91
CA ILE A 423 -14.62 -0.77 -20.11
C ILE A 423 -14.75 -0.33 -18.64
N VAL A 424 -15.89 -0.65 -18.02
CA VAL A 424 -16.17 -0.41 -16.61
C VAL A 424 -16.69 -1.72 -16.01
N LYS A 425 -15.91 -2.32 -15.11
CA LYS A 425 -16.17 -3.67 -14.60
C LYS A 425 -16.30 -4.66 -15.78
N ASP A 426 -17.48 -5.23 -16.00
CA ASP A 426 -17.80 -6.20 -17.07
C ASP A 426 -18.50 -5.59 -18.29
N LYS A 427 -18.77 -4.26 -18.27
CA LYS A 427 -19.52 -3.56 -19.32
C LYS A 427 -18.61 -2.78 -20.25
N THR A 428 -18.91 -2.83 -21.55
CA THR A 428 -18.21 -2.07 -22.58
C THR A 428 -19.13 -1.03 -23.18
N PHE A 429 -18.67 0.22 -23.22
CA PHE A 429 -19.38 1.38 -23.74
C PHE A 429 -18.60 1.92 -24.97
N PRO A 430 -19.13 1.80 -26.20
CA PRO A 430 -18.50 2.37 -27.41
C PRO A 430 -18.85 3.85 -27.54
N PHE A 431 -17.87 4.66 -27.93
CA PHE A 431 -18.03 6.09 -28.23
C PHE A 431 -17.44 6.42 -29.59
N LYS A 432 -18.05 7.39 -30.30
CA LYS A 432 -17.65 7.88 -31.60
C LYS A 432 -16.94 9.22 -31.53
N ALA A 433 -16.08 9.49 -32.51
CA ALA A 433 -15.41 10.78 -32.64
C ALA A 433 -16.41 11.94 -32.65
N GLY A 434 -16.18 12.96 -31.83
CA GLY A 434 -17.07 14.11 -31.65
C GLY A 434 -18.22 13.89 -30.67
N GLU A 435 -18.31 12.71 -30.02
CA GLU A 435 -19.37 12.40 -29.06
C GLU A 435 -19.10 13.04 -27.70
N LYS A 436 -20.17 13.59 -27.10
CA LYS A 436 -20.23 14.00 -25.69
C LYS A 436 -21.34 13.22 -25.00
N ALA A 437 -21.03 12.60 -23.89
CA ALA A 437 -21.98 11.77 -23.16
C ALA A 437 -21.82 11.96 -21.65
N GLU A 438 -22.93 11.81 -20.94
CA GLU A 438 -22.96 11.66 -19.48
C GLU A 438 -23.85 10.47 -19.15
N PHE A 439 -23.37 9.54 -18.34
CA PHE A 439 -24.14 8.41 -17.85
C PHE A 439 -23.68 8.01 -16.46
N SER A 440 -24.57 7.37 -15.72
CA SER A 440 -24.26 6.84 -14.39
C SER A 440 -24.45 5.34 -14.33
N ILE A 441 -23.64 4.70 -13.50
CA ILE A 441 -23.80 3.30 -13.13
C ILE A 441 -23.97 3.20 -11.63
N GLU A 442 -24.71 2.19 -11.19
CA GLU A 442 -24.80 1.80 -9.80
C GLU A 442 -23.91 0.58 -9.56
N ILE A 443 -23.00 0.68 -8.58
CA ILE A 443 -22.18 -0.45 -8.15
C ILE A 443 -22.99 -1.23 -7.12
N GLU A 444 -23.39 -2.44 -7.48
CA GLU A 444 -24.13 -3.32 -6.59
C GLU A 444 -23.24 -3.78 -5.43
N ARG A 445 -23.70 -3.54 -4.21
CA ARG A 445 -23.04 -3.95 -2.97
C ARG A 445 -24.03 -4.59 -2.02
N LYS A 446 -23.56 -5.54 -1.24
CA LYS A 446 -24.36 -6.20 -0.19
C LYS A 446 -23.57 -6.26 1.11
N ILE A 447 -24.31 -6.37 2.21
CA ILE A 447 -23.73 -6.63 3.52
C ILE A 447 -23.45 -8.12 3.64
N GLU A 448 -22.23 -8.46 4.04
CA GLU A 448 -21.76 -9.84 4.21
C GLU A 448 -21.07 -9.99 5.56
N PHE A 449 -21.37 -11.08 6.26
CA PHE A 449 -20.59 -11.51 7.42
C PHE A 449 -19.49 -12.48 6.96
N LEU A 450 -18.27 -12.03 7.05
CA LEU A 450 -17.09 -12.85 6.72
C LEU A 450 -16.75 -13.75 7.91
N ASP A 451 -16.60 -15.04 7.66
CA ASP A 451 -16.08 -15.99 8.66
C ASP A 451 -14.62 -15.68 8.98
N ARG A 452 -14.31 -15.56 10.26
CA ARG A 452 -12.97 -15.34 10.74
C ARG A 452 -12.54 -16.47 11.69
N PRO A 453 -11.23 -16.65 11.92
CA PRO A 453 -10.74 -17.63 12.87
C PRO A 453 -11.40 -17.47 14.25
N TYR A 454 -11.45 -18.58 14.99
CA TYR A 454 -11.97 -18.62 16.37
C TYR A 454 -13.46 -18.33 16.52
N GLY A 455 -14.24 -18.48 15.45
CA GLY A 455 -15.68 -18.17 15.46
C GLY A 455 -16.04 -16.71 15.44
N LEU A 456 -15.05 -15.85 15.18
CA LEU A 456 -15.26 -14.41 14.98
C LEU A 456 -15.85 -14.12 13.60
N LYS A 457 -16.37 -12.91 13.40
CA LYS A 457 -16.92 -12.40 12.16
C LYS A 457 -16.42 -11.01 11.90
N ALA A 458 -16.22 -10.66 10.64
CA ALA A 458 -16.10 -9.27 10.20
C ALA A 458 -17.27 -8.92 9.29
N ILE A 459 -17.68 -7.65 9.25
CA ILE A 459 -18.78 -7.18 8.41
C ILE A 459 -18.19 -6.41 7.23
N LYS A 460 -18.63 -6.81 6.02
CA LYS A 460 -18.21 -6.23 4.75
C LYS A 460 -19.39 -5.62 4.02
N TYR A 461 -19.20 -4.47 3.37
CA TYR A 461 -20.12 -3.89 2.40
C TYR A 461 -19.37 -3.40 1.17
N GLY A 462 -19.47 -4.15 0.08
CA GLY A 462 -18.65 -3.91 -1.11
C GLY A 462 -17.16 -4.04 -0.80
N ALA A 463 -16.36 -3.01 -1.05
CA ALA A 463 -14.94 -2.97 -0.72
C ALA A 463 -14.64 -2.54 0.73
N LEU A 464 -15.64 -2.05 1.48
CA LEU A 464 -15.47 -1.55 2.85
C LEU A 464 -15.65 -2.67 3.89
N ILE A 465 -14.74 -2.72 4.85
CA ILE A 465 -14.86 -3.51 6.09
C ILE A 465 -15.30 -2.57 7.20
N PHE A 466 -16.22 -2.99 8.05
CA PHE A 466 -16.74 -2.19 9.15
C PHE A 466 -16.17 -2.66 10.49
N SER A 467 -15.92 -1.71 11.36
CA SER A 467 -15.37 -1.94 12.69
C SER A 467 -16.14 -1.16 13.75
N LEU A 468 -16.23 -1.70 14.95
CA LEU A 468 -16.64 -0.94 16.12
C LEU A 468 -15.50 0.04 16.47
N PRO A 469 -15.70 1.35 16.34
CA PRO A 469 -14.71 2.34 16.73
C PRO A 469 -14.59 2.41 18.26
N ILE A 470 -13.38 2.67 18.74
CA ILE A 470 -13.13 2.89 20.15
C ILE A 470 -12.75 4.36 20.31
N GLU A 471 -13.49 5.07 21.17
CA GLU A 471 -13.15 6.45 21.55
C GLU A 471 -11.79 6.47 22.25
N TYR A 472 -10.98 7.50 22.01
CA TYR A 472 -9.65 7.55 22.58
C TYR A 472 -9.22 8.96 22.97
N GLU A 473 -8.34 9.01 23.96
CA GLU A 473 -7.52 10.18 24.28
C GLU A 473 -6.21 10.09 23.50
N LYS A 474 -5.84 11.20 22.85
CA LYS A 474 -4.56 11.32 22.15
C LYS A 474 -3.53 11.98 23.04
N LYS A 475 -2.49 11.25 23.43
CA LYS A 475 -1.38 11.75 24.23
C LYS A 475 -0.15 11.94 23.36
N MET A 476 0.36 13.16 23.31
CA MET A 476 1.54 13.56 22.55
C MET A 476 2.83 13.23 23.32
N LEU A 477 3.80 12.65 22.60
CA LEU A 477 5.12 12.31 23.12
C LEU A 477 6.20 13.02 22.30
N GLU A 478 6.81 14.08 22.87
CA GLU A 478 7.91 14.81 22.26
C GLU A 478 9.24 14.40 22.87
N TYR A 479 10.20 14.05 22.01
CA TYR A 479 11.55 13.65 22.45
C TYR A 479 12.50 13.57 21.23
N THR A 480 13.79 13.36 21.49
CA THR A 480 14.79 13.07 20.47
C THR A 480 15.33 11.65 20.65
N ARG A 481 15.38 10.87 19.59
CA ARG A 481 15.93 9.52 19.57
C ARG A 481 16.90 9.37 18.40
N ASN A 482 18.15 8.95 18.68
CA ASN A 482 19.19 8.75 17.69
C ASN A 482 19.42 9.98 16.77
N GLY A 483 19.34 11.18 17.33
CA GLY A 483 19.48 12.43 16.58
C GLY A 483 18.24 12.86 15.78
N VAL A 484 17.17 12.05 15.80
CA VAL A 484 15.89 12.36 15.13
C VAL A 484 14.96 13.00 16.15
N GLU A 485 14.61 14.26 15.91
CA GLU A 485 13.68 15.02 16.72
C GLU A 485 12.25 14.58 16.41
N ARG A 486 11.46 14.33 17.46
CA ARG A 486 10.01 14.09 17.39
C ARG A 486 9.31 15.20 18.13
N LYS A 487 8.69 16.09 17.39
CA LYS A 487 7.95 17.23 17.93
C LYS A 487 6.68 17.47 17.11
N PHE A 488 5.75 18.25 17.65
CA PHE A 488 4.53 18.62 16.90
C PHE A 488 4.87 19.27 15.55
N PRO A 489 4.22 18.85 14.44
CA PRO A 489 3.16 17.81 14.32
C PRO A 489 3.69 16.38 14.14
N TYR A 490 4.99 16.15 13.97
CA TYR A 490 5.62 14.86 13.69
C TYR A 490 6.22 14.17 14.94
N CYS A 491 5.59 14.35 16.09
CA CYS A 491 5.92 13.59 17.31
C CYS A 491 5.24 12.21 17.30
N ASP A 492 5.60 11.38 18.28
CA ASP A 492 4.87 10.15 18.52
C ASP A 492 3.59 10.43 19.34
N TYR A 493 2.57 9.60 19.15
CA TYR A 493 1.30 9.70 19.85
C TYR A 493 0.89 8.34 20.39
N GLU A 494 0.49 8.31 21.67
CA GLU A 494 -0.30 7.21 22.23
C GLU A 494 -1.78 7.51 22.06
N TYR A 495 -2.55 6.52 21.59
CA TYR A 495 -4.00 6.57 21.55
C TYR A 495 -4.55 5.62 22.61
N ILE A 496 -5.12 6.19 23.67
CA ILE A 496 -5.56 5.48 24.87
C ILE A 496 -7.07 5.26 24.77
N GLY A 497 -7.50 4.00 24.62
CA GLY A 497 -8.92 3.65 24.50
C GLY A 497 -9.74 4.05 25.72
N LYS A 498 -10.94 4.58 25.51
CA LYS A 498 -11.83 5.12 26.56
C LYS A 498 -13.24 4.53 26.54
N SER A 499 -13.70 3.97 25.43
CA SER A 499 -15.00 3.33 25.34
C SER A 499 -14.93 1.81 25.42
N ASP A 500 -16.07 1.18 25.72
CA ASP A 500 -16.19 -0.28 25.73
C ASP A 500 -16.00 -0.87 24.35
N TRP A 501 -15.42 -2.07 24.30
CA TRP A 501 -15.09 -2.79 23.07
C TRP A 501 -15.50 -4.27 23.09
N ASN A 502 -15.93 -4.79 24.23
CA ASN A 502 -16.20 -6.20 24.50
C ASN A 502 -17.61 -6.63 24.11
N TYR A 503 -17.91 -6.57 22.79
CA TYR A 503 -19.23 -6.84 22.25
C TYR A 503 -19.31 -8.10 21.40
N ALA A 504 -20.53 -8.64 21.28
CA ALA A 504 -20.93 -9.64 20.29
C ALA A 504 -22.15 -9.17 19.51
N TYR A 505 -22.18 -9.39 18.19
CA TYR A 505 -23.33 -9.01 17.35
C TYR A 505 -24.55 -9.91 17.63
N CYS A 506 -25.74 -9.31 17.79
CA CYS A 506 -27.00 -10.04 18.00
C CYS A 506 -28.12 -9.65 17.02
N GLY A 507 -27.92 -8.59 16.22
CA GLY A 507 -28.89 -8.08 15.25
C GLY A 507 -28.40 -8.15 13.81
N GLU A 508 -29.21 -7.62 12.89
CA GLU A 508 -28.83 -7.41 11.50
C GLU A 508 -28.39 -5.94 11.32
N PRO A 509 -27.32 -5.71 10.55
CA PRO A 509 -26.80 -4.36 10.36
C PRO A 509 -27.63 -3.52 9.40
N VAL A 510 -27.73 -2.20 9.70
CA VAL A 510 -28.44 -1.21 8.89
C VAL A 510 -27.49 -0.09 8.53
N LEU A 511 -27.33 0.20 7.23
CA LEU A 511 -26.48 1.28 6.72
C LEU A 511 -27.12 2.65 6.92
N GLU A 512 -26.30 3.64 7.26
CA GLU A 512 -26.67 5.06 7.28
C GLU A 512 -25.64 5.85 6.47
N GLU A 513 -26.12 6.52 5.42
CA GLU A 513 -25.25 7.34 4.56
C GLU A 513 -25.02 8.71 5.19
N GLY A 514 -23.78 9.13 5.22
CA GLY A 514 -23.31 10.46 5.55
C GLY A 514 -22.84 11.24 4.32
N THR A 515 -21.99 12.23 4.55
CA THR A 515 -21.34 13.03 3.52
C THR A 515 -19.82 12.86 3.59
N VAL A 516 -19.17 12.88 2.44
CA VAL A 516 -17.71 12.96 2.40
C VAL A 516 -17.31 14.38 2.73
N ASP A 517 -16.57 14.54 3.82
CA ASP A 517 -16.14 15.83 4.36
C ASP A 517 -14.70 16.20 3.91
N ALA A 518 -14.16 17.27 4.45
CA ALA A 518 -12.80 17.76 4.19
C ALA A 518 -11.71 16.73 4.47
N ILE A 519 -11.98 15.73 5.32
CA ILE A 519 -11.14 14.56 5.58
C ILE A 519 -11.93 13.32 5.12
N PRO A 520 -11.61 12.72 3.97
CA PRO A 520 -12.42 11.65 3.38
C PRO A 520 -12.54 10.38 4.24
N PHE A 521 -11.50 10.06 5.00
CA PHE A 521 -11.48 8.93 5.94
C PHE A 521 -11.44 9.41 7.39
N SER A 522 -12.35 10.34 7.73
CA SER A 522 -12.42 10.92 9.07
C SER A 522 -12.84 9.90 10.12
N SER A 523 -12.14 9.89 11.25
CA SER A 523 -12.54 9.13 12.44
C SER A 523 -13.70 9.78 13.21
N GLN A 524 -13.89 11.09 13.04
CA GLN A 524 -14.93 11.86 13.74
C GLN A 524 -16.21 11.99 12.91
N HIS A 525 -16.08 12.10 11.59
CA HIS A 525 -17.19 12.26 10.65
C HIS A 525 -17.10 11.24 9.52
N PRO A 526 -17.28 9.93 9.83
CA PRO A 526 -17.21 8.90 8.81
C PRO A 526 -18.33 9.08 7.79
N PRO A 527 -18.03 8.99 6.48
CA PRO A 527 -19.01 9.26 5.42
C PRO A 527 -20.07 8.17 5.23
N LEU A 528 -19.89 7.04 5.89
CA LEU A 528 -20.83 5.92 5.92
C LEU A 528 -20.76 5.25 7.29
N THR A 529 -21.90 4.94 7.89
CA THR A 529 -21.97 4.23 9.16
C THR A 529 -22.90 3.02 9.05
N MET A 530 -22.85 2.15 10.04
CA MET A 530 -23.69 0.97 10.11
C MET A 530 -24.13 0.75 11.55
N LYS A 531 -25.44 0.74 11.80
CA LYS A 531 -26.01 0.41 13.10
C LYS A 531 -26.29 -1.07 13.22
N ILE A 532 -25.98 -1.65 14.35
CA ILE A 532 -26.25 -3.04 14.65
C ILE A 532 -26.54 -3.22 16.14
N GLN A 533 -27.45 -4.15 16.48
CA GLN A 533 -27.63 -4.57 17.87
C GLN A 533 -26.47 -5.46 18.30
N ALA A 534 -25.93 -5.19 19.48
CA ALA A 534 -24.84 -5.96 20.09
C ALA A 534 -25.05 -6.09 21.61
N CYS A 535 -24.49 -7.11 22.20
CA CYS A 535 -24.50 -7.30 23.65
C CYS A 535 -23.06 -7.28 24.17
N LYS A 536 -22.85 -6.69 25.32
CA LYS A 536 -21.60 -6.86 26.07
C LYS A 536 -21.43 -8.32 26.47
N ILE A 537 -20.20 -8.80 26.39
CA ILE A 537 -19.81 -10.17 26.72
C ILE A 537 -18.58 -10.18 27.63
N ASP A 538 -18.27 -11.33 28.22
CA ASP A 538 -17.03 -11.53 28.97
C ASP A 538 -15.84 -11.66 28.01
N TRP A 539 -15.15 -10.52 27.77
CA TRP A 539 -13.98 -10.42 26.93
C TRP A 539 -12.95 -9.50 27.59
N GLY A 540 -11.95 -10.10 28.16
CA GLY A 540 -10.87 -9.40 28.88
C GLY A 540 -9.66 -9.13 28.02
N TYR A 541 -8.54 -8.87 28.70
CA TYR A 541 -7.24 -8.64 28.08
C TYR A 541 -6.50 -9.97 27.80
N GLU A 542 -5.56 -9.92 26.86
CA GLU A 542 -4.65 -11.05 26.58
C GLU A 542 -3.74 -11.28 27.79
N GLU A 543 -3.44 -12.54 28.09
CA GLU A 543 -2.63 -12.91 29.25
C GLU A 543 -1.26 -12.24 29.23
N GLY A 544 -0.94 -11.49 30.29
CA GLY A 544 0.30 -10.71 30.41
C GLY A 544 0.29 -9.34 29.74
N TYR A 545 -0.87 -8.88 29.23
CA TYR A 545 -1.03 -7.56 28.62
C TYR A 545 -2.22 -6.82 29.21
N GLU A 546 -2.05 -5.52 29.48
CA GLU A 546 -3.13 -4.63 29.94
C GLU A 546 -3.69 -3.73 28.84
N THR A 547 -3.09 -3.78 27.64
CA THR A 547 -3.37 -2.88 26.51
C THR A 547 -3.76 -3.63 25.23
N VAL A 548 -3.94 -4.95 25.30
CA VAL A 548 -4.33 -5.81 24.18
C VAL A 548 -5.54 -6.65 24.60
N CYS A 549 -6.61 -6.64 23.81
CA CYS A 549 -7.74 -7.53 24.07
C CYS A 549 -7.32 -9.00 23.92
N ALA A 550 -7.95 -9.89 24.65
CA ALA A 550 -7.74 -11.32 24.43
C ALA A 550 -8.06 -11.71 22.98
N LYS A 551 -7.32 -12.65 22.45
CA LYS A 551 -7.50 -13.16 21.08
C LYS A 551 -8.91 -13.69 20.82
N ILE A 552 -9.53 -14.27 21.85
CA ILE A 552 -10.92 -14.74 21.88
C ILE A 552 -11.59 -14.32 23.20
N PRO A 553 -12.91 -14.10 23.21
CA PRO A 553 -13.63 -13.84 24.46
C PRO A 553 -13.60 -15.09 25.38
N GLN A 554 -13.66 -14.85 26.69
CA GLN A 554 -13.83 -15.90 27.70
C GLN A 554 -15.21 -16.53 27.61
N SER A 555 -16.24 -15.75 27.30
CA SER A 555 -17.60 -16.21 27.07
C SER A 555 -18.31 -15.33 26.04
N THR A 556 -19.21 -15.93 25.26
CA THR A 556 -20.13 -15.21 24.35
C THR A 556 -21.54 -15.08 24.93
N GLU A 557 -21.75 -15.44 26.21
CA GLU A 557 -23.00 -15.22 26.90
C GLU A 557 -23.20 -13.70 27.15
N PRO A 558 -24.41 -13.16 26.86
CA PRO A 558 -24.67 -11.74 27.05
C PRO A 558 -24.61 -11.37 28.56
N LEU A 559 -23.93 -10.26 28.86
CA LEU A 559 -23.88 -9.68 30.22
C LEU A 559 -24.99 -8.67 30.49
N GLY A 560 -25.84 -8.40 29.52
CA GLY A 560 -26.95 -7.45 29.64
C GLY A 560 -27.87 -7.49 28.44
N ASP A 561 -28.81 -6.54 28.38
CA ASP A 561 -29.70 -6.37 27.24
C ASP A 561 -28.92 -5.90 25.98
N PRO A 562 -29.42 -6.20 24.77
CA PRO A 562 -28.88 -5.65 23.54
C PRO A 562 -28.94 -4.12 23.50
N GLU A 563 -27.88 -3.51 23.02
CA GLU A 563 -27.84 -2.07 22.75
C GLU A 563 -27.43 -1.82 21.29
N GLU A 564 -27.83 -0.67 20.76
CA GLU A 564 -27.43 -0.27 19.41
C GLU A 564 -26.00 0.29 19.42
N VAL A 565 -25.12 -0.31 18.64
CA VAL A 565 -23.76 0.18 18.44
C VAL A 565 -23.59 0.65 17.00
N THR A 566 -22.74 1.66 16.80
CA THR A 566 -22.43 2.20 15.47
C THR A 566 -21.06 1.71 15.01
N LEU A 567 -21.03 1.06 13.87
CA LEU A 567 -19.81 0.66 13.19
C LEU A 567 -19.44 1.69 12.12
N ILE A 568 -18.16 1.88 11.89
CA ILE A 568 -17.62 2.77 10.85
C ILE A 568 -16.67 1.99 9.93
N PRO A 569 -16.36 2.49 8.71
CA PRO A 569 -15.36 1.85 7.86
C PRO A 569 -14.02 1.71 8.59
N TYR A 570 -13.39 0.57 8.41
CA TYR A 570 -12.08 0.25 9.01
C TYR A 570 -11.05 1.37 8.79
N GLY A 571 -11.00 1.94 7.57
CA GLY A 571 -10.11 3.05 7.22
C GLY A 571 -10.34 4.32 8.04
N CYS A 572 -11.55 4.51 8.60
CA CYS A 572 -11.88 5.64 9.47
C CYS A 572 -11.55 5.36 10.95
N ALA A 573 -11.45 4.08 11.36
CA ALA A 573 -11.28 3.71 12.76
C ALA A 573 -9.79 3.59 13.13
N LYS A 574 -9.27 4.49 13.96
CA LYS A 574 -7.87 4.42 14.44
C LYS A 574 -7.71 3.38 15.56
N LEU A 575 -8.63 3.36 16.54
CA LEU A 575 -8.82 2.24 17.47
C LEU A 575 -10.11 1.52 17.11
N ARG A 576 -10.11 0.18 17.17
CA ARG A 576 -11.20 -0.60 16.58
C ARG A 576 -11.29 -2.04 17.08
N MET A 577 -12.50 -2.59 16.99
CA MET A 577 -12.75 -4.03 17.00
C MET A 577 -13.42 -4.39 15.66
N THR A 578 -12.69 -5.14 14.83
CA THR A 578 -13.14 -5.54 13.48
C THR A 578 -13.67 -6.97 13.46
N GLU A 579 -13.03 -7.85 14.21
CA GLU A 579 -13.38 -9.26 14.32
C GLU A 579 -14.09 -9.49 15.65
N LEU A 580 -15.41 -9.64 15.61
CA LEU A 580 -16.29 -9.81 16.78
C LEU A 580 -17.10 -11.12 16.64
N PRO A 581 -17.46 -11.80 17.74
CA PRO A 581 -18.33 -12.97 17.68
C PRO A 581 -19.77 -12.55 17.36
N LYS A 582 -20.52 -13.43 16.71
CA LYS A 582 -21.98 -13.33 16.61
C LYS A 582 -22.59 -14.14 17.73
N LEU A 583 -23.52 -13.55 18.51
CA LEU A 583 -24.25 -14.27 19.54
C LEU A 583 -25.02 -15.45 18.92
N LYS A 584 -24.99 -16.58 19.59
CA LYS A 584 -25.89 -17.69 19.25
C LYS A 584 -27.31 -17.25 19.50
N LYS A 585 -28.20 -17.42 18.53
CA LYS A 585 -29.65 -17.28 18.81
C LYS A 585 -29.97 -18.34 19.85
N ASN A 586 -30.44 -17.91 21.03
CA ASN A 586 -31.08 -18.84 21.96
C ASN A 586 -32.26 -19.44 21.22
N GLY A 587 -32.20 -20.74 20.92
CA GLY A 587 -33.23 -21.48 20.20
C GLY A 587 -34.55 -21.56 20.97
#